data_51201da554a74dc11b04b192390cbf9c
#
_entry.id   51201da554a74dc11b04b192390cbf9c
#
_cell.length_a   1.000
_cell.length_b   1.000
_cell.length_c   1.000
_cell.angle_alpha   90.00
_cell.angle_beta   90.00
_cell.angle_gamma   90.00
#
_symmetry.space_group_name_H-M   'P 1'
#
loop_
_entity.id
_entity.type
_entity.pdbx_description
1 polymer ?
#
loop_
_entity_poly.entity_id
_entity_poly.type
_entity_poly.pdbx_seq_one_letter_code
_entity_poly.pdbx_strand_id
1 'polypeptide(L)'
;MKLRILDKNNNELFVKQGLKIDCTYESKYSAGDKIYISANNCYFFKIQLDSALKETVVYAPSGSFEYRIPTEVLERIYEEGAFAGTEHRIRVSEATDEEAYGERNISLNPYDLQGQRRCYPHAYANYVTRGEPCFFERNAIDGVLENKGHGNFPYHSWAGGARDDLEYYVDFGTEVEVEKLVFYLRADFPHDTYWKNIDIEFSDGEIVTANFEGVADGQEVVLKEKKITRTTSREALSMLSWAALSQIEVYGRYIKEDLSKIEIRSASNPKDVKNYTTERLREEFHIAKLFTKDNIRMVYSHIDRIITA
;
A
#
# COMPACT_ATOMS: atom_id res chain seq x y z
N MET A 1 -15.90 13.93 -1.58
CA MET A 1 -14.66 13.72 -0.81
C MET A 1 -14.19 15.03 -0.18
N LYS A 2 -13.34 14.95 0.82
CA LYS A 2 -12.72 16.09 1.50
C LYS A 2 -11.21 15.89 1.59
N LEU A 3 -10.45 16.89 1.18
CA LEU A 3 -9.02 17.00 1.36
C LEU A 3 -8.73 18.11 2.36
N ARG A 4 -7.86 17.83 3.32
CA ARG A 4 -7.35 18.82 4.28
C ARG A 4 -5.83 18.75 4.32
N ILE A 5 -5.20 19.91 4.45
CA ILE A 5 -3.79 19.98 4.86
C ILE A 5 -3.81 20.41 6.33
N LEU A 6 -3.14 19.64 7.15
CA LEU A 6 -3.11 19.82 8.60
C LEU A 6 -1.66 20.04 9.05
N ASP A 7 -1.46 20.93 10.00
CA ASP A 7 -0.17 21.07 10.67
C ASP A 7 0.10 19.91 11.64
N LYS A 8 1.26 19.91 12.26
CA LYS A 8 1.66 18.92 13.28
C LYS A 8 0.72 18.84 14.50
N ASN A 9 -0.05 19.89 14.77
CA ASN A 9 -1.01 19.97 15.86
C ASN A 9 -2.45 19.66 15.42
N ASN A 10 -2.65 19.23 14.17
CA ASN A 10 -3.94 19.01 13.51
C ASN A 10 -4.76 20.27 13.25
N ASN A 11 -4.18 21.47 13.27
CA ASN A 11 -4.86 22.67 12.81
C ASN A 11 -5.00 22.62 11.29
N GLU A 12 -6.17 23.03 10.78
CA GLU A 12 -6.47 23.05 9.35
C GLU A 12 -5.78 24.24 8.69
N LEU A 13 -4.82 23.97 7.78
CA LEU A 13 -4.12 24.96 6.97
C LEU A 13 -4.84 25.21 5.65
N PHE A 14 -5.47 24.16 5.09
CA PHE A 14 -6.17 24.21 3.83
C PHE A 14 -7.27 23.15 3.78
N VAL A 15 -8.37 23.46 3.11
CA VAL A 15 -9.46 22.51 2.88
C VAL A 15 -10.02 22.65 1.47
N LYS A 16 -10.30 21.52 0.83
CA LYS A 16 -11.03 21.44 -0.43
C LYS A 16 -12.03 20.31 -0.38
N GLN A 17 -13.21 20.53 -0.98
CA GLN A 17 -14.26 19.51 -1.07
C GLN A 17 -14.75 19.42 -2.53
N GLY A 18 -15.18 18.24 -2.94
CA GLY A 18 -15.72 17.99 -4.28
C GLY A 18 -15.83 16.50 -4.56
N LEU A 19 -16.48 16.15 -5.67
CA LEU A 19 -16.49 14.77 -6.20
C LEU A 19 -15.12 14.38 -6.75
N LYS A 20 -14.46 15.36 -7.39
CA LYS A 20 -13.07 15.30 -7.83
C LYS A 20 -12.38 16.56 -7.32
N ILE A 21 -11.18 16.41 -6.80
CA ILE A 21 -10.34 17.50 -6.30
C ILE A 21 -9.13 17.64 -7.24
N ASP A 22 -8.96 18.81 -7.82
CA ASP A 22 -7.73 19.26 -8.50
C ASP A 22 -7.51 20.68 -7.99
N CYS A 23 -6.49 20.86 -7.17
CA CYS A 23 -6.23 22.14 -6.51
C CYS A 23 -4.74 22.37 -6.32
N THR A 24 -4.38 23.64 -6.13
CA THR A 24 -3.04 24.06 -5.74
C THR A 24 -3.07 24.55 -4.30
N TYR A 25 -2.13 24.09 -3.50
CA TYR A 25 -1.84 24.65 -2.18
C TYR A 25 -0.66 25.61 -2.32
N GLU A 26 -0.92 26.89 -2.06
CA GLU A 26 0.02 27.99 -2.31
C GLU A 26 0.80 28.39 -1.04
N SER A 27 1.40 27.43 -0.36
CA SER A 27 2.22 27.67 0.82
C SER A 27 3.25 26.57 1.00
N LYS A 28 4.38 26.90 1.62
CA LYS A 28 5.41 25.94 1.94
C LYS A 28 4.94 24.95 3.00
N TYR A 29 5.20 23.67 2.81
CA TYR A 29 5.03 22.67 3.85
C TYR A 29 6.06 22.82 4.96
N SER A 30 5.65 22.50 6.17
CA SER A 30 6.49 22.46 7.37
C SER A 30 6.63 21.05 7.90
N ALA A 31 7.67 20.81 8.68
CA ALA A 31 7.88 19.50 9.31
C ALA A 31 6.69 19.08 10.18
N GLY A 32 6.13 17.91 9.87
CA GLY A 32 4.95 17.37 10.54
C GLY A 32 3.61 17.73 9.89
N ASP A 33 3.61 18.51 8.82
CA ASP A 33 2.42 18.73 8.01
C ASP A 33 1.99 17.44 7.33
N LYS A 34 0.69 17.33 7.07
CA LYS A 34 0.10 16.14 6.45
C LYS A 34 -1.11 16.48 5.60
N ILE A 35 -1.30 15.68 4.56
CA ILE A 35 -2.50 15.67 3.74
C ILE A 35 -3.43 14.60 4.30
N TYR A 36 -4.65 14.98 4.66
CA TYR A 36 -5.70 14.06 5.08
C TYR A 36 -6.80 14.03 4.04
N ILE A 37 -7.12 12.83 3.56
CA ILE A 37 -8.15 12.59 2.55
C ILE A 37 -9.24 11.73 3.15
N SER A 38 -10.50 12.08 2.89
CA SER A 38 -11.66 11.30 3.30
C SER A 38 -12.79 11.39 2.29
N ALA A 39 -13.54 10.32 2.15
CA ALA A 39 -14.77 10.28 1.38
C ALA A 39 -15.74 9.28 2.00
N ASN A 40 -17.03 9.52 1.84
CA ASN A 40 -18.07 8.56 2.21
C ASN A 40 -18.24 7.56 1.07
N ASN A 41 -18.30 6.27 1.40
CA ASN A 41 -18.53 5.17 0.45
C ASN A 41 -17.50 5.09 -0.70
N CYS A 42 -16.31 5.64 -0.51
CA CYS A 42 -15.20 5.53 -1.43
C CYS A 42 -14.03 4.86 -0.71
N TYR A 43 -13.48 3.82 -1.30
CA TYR A 43 -12.38 3.02 -0.73
C TYR A 43 -11.17 2.96 -1.64
N PHE A 44 -11.35 3.19 -2.94
CA PHE A 44 -10.29 3.30 -3.91
C PHE A 44 -10.14 4.74 -4.36
N PHE A 45 -9.00 5.32 -4.02
CA PHE A 45 -8.67 6.69 -4.35
C PHE A 45 -7.61 6.71 -5.44
N LYS A 46 -7.87 7.43 -6.52
CA LYS A 46 -6.87 7.81 -7.49
C LYS A 46 -6.24 9.11 -7.05
N ILE A 47 -4.94 9.09 -6.77
CA ILE A 47 -4.24 10.21 -6.12
C ILE A 47 -2.97 10.60 -6.85
N GLN A 48 -2.70 11.90 -6.86
CA GLN A 48 -1.39 12.50 -7.07
C GLN A 48 -1.26 13.65 -6.07
N LEU A 49 -0.43 13.48 -5.05
CA LEU A 49 -0.29 14.43 -3.94
C LEU A 49 0.83 15.43 -4.17
N ASP A 50 1.69 15.17 -5.15
CA ASP A 50 2.71 16.07 -5.66
C ASP A 50 2.96 15.78 -7.14
N SER A 51 3.30 16.79 -7.92
CA SER A 51 3.53 16.65 -9.37
C SER A 51 4.76 15.81 -9.72
N ALA A 52 5.73 15.70 -8.81
CA ALA A 52 6.93 14.87 -8.97
C ALA A 52 6.65 13.37 -8.79
N LEU A 53 5.50 12.99 -8.20
CA LEU A 53 5.17 11.60 -7.95
C LEU A 53 4.16 11.07 -8.98
N LYS A 54 4.24 9.79 -9.27
CA LYS A 54 3.28 9.11 -10.17
C LYS A 54 1.87 9.14 -9.57
N GLU A 55 0.88 9.36 -10.43
CA GLU A 55 -0.52 9.11 -10.09
C GLU A 55 -0.73 7.61 -9.88
N THR A 56 -1.42 7.24 -8.82
CA THR A 56 -1.71 5.84 -8.52
C THR A 56 -3.09 5.66 -7.89
N VAL A 57 -3.54 4.41 -7.84
CA VAL A 57 -4.77 4.02 -7.15
C VAL A 57 -4.40 3.29 -5.87
N VAL A 58 -4.86 3.84 -4.74
CA VAL A 58 -4.68 3.27 -3.42
C VAL A 58 -6.00 2.80 -2.83
N TYR A 59 -5.94 1.75 -2.01
CA TYR A 59 -7.07 1.22 -1.27
C TYR A 59 -7.01 1.71 0.19
N ALA A 60 -8.06 2.36 0.65
CA ALA A 60 -8.20 2.82 2.03
C ALA A 60 -9.51 2.29 2.63
N PRO A 61 -9.48 1.17 3.38
CA PRO A 61 -10.68 0.47 3.86
C PRO A 61 -11.56 1.28 4.80
N SER A 62 -11.03 2.31 5.44
CA SER A 62 -11.80 3.25 6.28
C SER A 62 -12.44 4.41 5.50
N GLY A 63 -12.28 4.47 4.17
CA GLY A 63 -12.68 5.61 3.36
C GLY A 63 -11.86 6.87 3.65
N SER A 64 -10.73 6.73 4.35
CA SER A 64 -9.85 7.85 4.69
C SER A 64 -8.42 7.39 4.97
N PHE A 65 -7.48 8.27 4.70
CA PHE A 65 -6.07 8.10 5.07
C PHE A 65 -5.37 9.45 5.25
N GLU A 66 -4.20 9.41 5.87
CA GLU A 66 -3.30 10.57 5.94
C GLU A 66 -1.96 10.25 5.27
N TYR A 67 -1.38 11.25 4.65
CA TYR A 67 -0.05 11.21 4.08
C TYR A 67 0.80 12.29 4.75
N ARG A 68 1.85 11.88 5.46
CA ARG A 68 2.79 12.82 6.09
C ARG A 68 3.73 13.36 5.03
N ILE A 69 3.85 14.66 4.96
CA ILE A 69 4.76 15.29 4.01
C ILE A 69 6.19 14.90 4.35
N PRO A 70 6.94 14.31 3.40
CA PRO A 70 8.34 13.98 3.62
C PRO A 70 9.16 15.27 3.81
N THR A 71 10.03 15.26 4.78
CA THR A 71 10.91 16.39 5.08
C THR A 71 12.30 15.89 5.47
N GLU A 72 13.32 16.73 5.32
CA GLU A 72 14.69 16.46 5.74
C GLU A 72 15.28 15.20 5.07
N VAL A 73 15.60 14.20 5.89
CA VAL A 73 16.27 12.98 5.41
C VAL A 73 15.35 12.16 4.47
N LEU A 74 14.03 12.24 4.64
CA LEU A 74 13.06 11.55 3.78
C LEU A 74 13.01 12.13 2.37
N GLU A 75 13.34 13.41 2.17
CA GLU A 75 13.40 14.02 0.84
C GLU A 75 14.36 13.30 -0.11
N ARG A 76 15.37 12.62 0.44
CA ARG A 76 16.40 11.91 -0.33
C ARG A 76 15.90 10.69 -1.11
N ILE A 77 14.72 10.21 -0.81
CA ILE A 77 14.09 9.07 -1.52
C ILE A 77 13.02 9.50 -2.52
N TYR A 78 12.94 10.79 -2.79
CA TYR A 78 12.05 11.37 -3.78
C TYR A 78 12.86 12.14 -4.83
N GLU A 79 12.23 12.40 -5.97
CA GLU A 79 12.76 13.29 -6.98
C GLU A 79 13.05 14.67 -6.38
N GLU A 80 14.13 15.31 -6.82
CA GLU A 80 14.50 16.64 -6.33
C GLU A 80 13.36 17.63 -6.56
N GLY A 81 12.99 18.35 -5.51
CA GLY A 81 11.88 19.29 -5.55
C GLY A 81 10.52 18.71 -5.17
N ALA A 82 10.38 17.40 -4.98
CA ALA A 82 9.14 16.81 -4.49
C ALA A 82 8.74 17.43 -3.12
N PHE A 83 7.49 17.85 -3.02
CA PHE A 83 6.93 18.57 -1.86
C PHE A 83 7.65 19.86 -1.46
N ALA A 84 8.54 20.38 -2.32
CA ALA A 84 9.30 21.59 -2.09
C ALA A 84 8.63 22.84 -2.71
N GLY A 85 9.03 24.03 -2.24
CA GLY A 85 8.50 25.29 -2.77
C GLY A 85 7.18 25.71 -2.12
N THR A 86 6.38 26.46 -2.88
CA THR A 86 5.13 27.08 -2.40
C THR A 86 3.92 26.80 -3.30
N GLU A 87 4.07 25.99 -4.33
CA GLU A 87 2.98 25.62 -5.22
C GLU A 87 2.90 24.09 -5.32
N HIS A 88 1.90 23.50 -4.69
CA HIS A 88 1.71 22.06 -4.64
C HIS A 88 0.39 21.68 -5.30
N ARG A 89 0.46 21.13 -6.51
CA ARG A 89 -0.74 20.62 -7.18
C ARG A 89 -1.11 19.26 -6.64
N ILE A 90 -2.34 19.16 -6.14
CA ILE A 90 -2.88 17.95 -5.54
C ILE A 90 -4.11 17.51 -6.32
N ARG A 91 -4.13 16.25 -6.75
CA ARG A 91 -5.27 15.63 -7.43
C ARG A 91 -5.76 14.42 -6.66
N VAL A 92 -7.07 14.37 -6.44
CA VAL A 92 -7.74 13.26 -5.77
C VAL A 92 -9.09 13.02 -6.40
N SER A 93 -9.38 11.80 -6.77
CA SER A 93 -10.71 11.37 -7.23
C SER A 93 -11.01 9.97 -6.73
N GLU A 94 -12.26 9.56 -6.79
CA GLU A 94 -12.60 8.15 -6.72
C GLU A 94 -12.02 7.44 -7.96
N ALA A 95 -11.46 6.27 -7.78
CA ALA A 95 -11.05 5.43 -8.90
C ALA A 95 -12.29 4.86 -9.60
N THR A 96 -12.26 4.77 -10.92
CA THR A 96 -13.27 4.04 -11.68
C THR A 96 -13.20 2.55 -11.38
N ASP A 97 -14.26 1.81 -11.70
CA ASP A 97 -14.26 0.34 -11.53
C ASP A 97 -13.09 -0.32 -12.27
N GLU A 98 -12.75 0.15 -13.47
CA GLU A 98 -11.61 -0.36 -14.24
C GLU A 98 -10.28 -0.07 -13.55
N GLU A 99 -10.11 1.12 -13.00
CA GLU A 99 -8.90 1.50 -12.25
C GLU A 99 -8.80 0.77 -10.91
N ALA A 100 -9.91 0.50 -10.24
CA ALA A 100 -9.95 -0.19 -8.95
C ALA A 100 -9.79 -1.70 -9.07
N TYR A 101 -10.47 -2.32 -10.04
CA TYR A 101 -10.63 -3.77 -10.16
C TYR A 101 -10.07 -4.37 -11.45
N GLY A 102 -9.59 -3.56 -12.39
CA GLY A 102 -8.89 -4.02 -13.59
C GLY A 102 -7.51 -4.60 -13.28
N GLU A 103 -7.01 -5.43 -14.18
CA GLU A 103 -5.67 -6.01 -14.09
C GLU A 103 -4.59 -4.92 -14.23
N ARG A 104 -3.68 -4.85 -13.27
CA ARG A 104 -2.59 -3.89 -13.25
C ARG A 104 -1.49 -4.30 -12.27
N ASN A 105 -0.41 -3.54 -12.19
CA ASN A 105 0.51 -3.61 -11.05
C ASN A 105 -0.22 -3.08 -9.80
N ILE A 106 -0.68 -4.00 -8.94
CA ILE A 106 -1.41 -3.68 -7.71
C ILE A 106 -0.51 -3.41 -6.51
N SER A 107 0.81 -3.60 -6.62
CA SER A 107 1.78 -3.23 -5.58
C SER A 107 2.23 -1.77 -5.65
N LEU A 108 1.94 -1.05 -6.73
CA LEU A 108 2.41 0.32 -6.92
C LEU A 108 1.80 1.29 -5.91
N ASN A 109 2.63 1.83 -5.02
CA ASN A 109 2.25 2.88 -4.07
C ASN A 109 3.42 3.84 -3.76
N PRO A 110 3.66 4.88 -4.58
CA PRO A 110 4.69 5.88 -4.30
C PRO A 110 4.40 6.72 -3.05
N TYR A 111 3.19 6.59 -2.48
CA TYR A 111 2.75 7.27 -1.26
C TYR A 111 2.78 6.37 -0.03
N ASP A 112 3.36 5.19 -0.14
CA ASP A 112 3.56 4.33 1.03
C ASP A 112 4.58 4.97 1.99
N LEU A 113 4.33 4.85 3.28
CA LEU A 113 5.19 5.38 4.33
C LEU A 113 5.44 4.32 5.38
N GLN A 114 6.65 4.29 5.89
CA GLN A 114 7.02 3.40 6.98
C GLN A 114 6.06 3.54 8.18
N GLY A 115 5.49 2.43 8.61
CA GLY A 115 4.55 2.37 9.74
C GLY A 115 3.13 2.87 9.45
N GLN A 116 2.79 3.21 8.21
CA GLN A 116 1.43 3.54 7.81
C GLN A 116 0.62 2.26 7.56
N ARG A 117 -0.60 2.17 8.09
CA ARG A 117 -1.42 0.95 8.00
C ARG A 117 -2.85 1.19 7.51
N ARG A 118 -3.10 2.32 6.84
CA ARG A 118 -4.47 2.69 6.43
C ARG A 118 -4.62 2.99 4.95
N CYS A 119 -3.54 2.80 4.19
CA CYS A 119 -3.48 3.04 2.76
C CYS A 119 -2.67 1.90 2.14
N TYR A 120 -3.26 1.20 1.20
CA TYR A 120 -2.69 0.00 0.60
C TYR A 120 -2.51 0.19 -0.92
N PRO A 121 -1.58 -0.56 -1.54
CA PRO A 121 -0.68 -1.54 -0.93
C PRO A 121 0.27 -0.91 0.08
N HIS A 122 0.71 -1.70 1.08
CA HIS A 122 1.67 -1.28 2.08
C HIS A 122 2.80 -2.30 2.17
N ALA A 123 4.04 -1.81 2.12
CA ALA A 123 5.24 -2.63 2.28
C ALA A 123 5.75 -2.53 3.71
N TYR A 124 6.23 -3.64 4.25
CA TYR A 124 7.04 -3.63 5.47
C TYR A 124 8.03 -4.80 5.46
N ALA A 125 9.07 -4.69 6.25
CA ALA A 125 10.10 -5.70 6.40
C ALA A 125 10.48 -5.89 7.86
N ASN A 126 11.04 -7.05 8.19
CA ASN A 126 11.54 -7.31 9.53
C ASN A 126 12.83 -6.56 9.85
N TYR A 127 13.52 -6.05 8.82
CA TYR A 127 14.74 -5.27 8.99
C TYR A 127 14.99 -4.31 7.83
N VAL A 128 15.61 -3.18 8.15
CA VAL A 128 16.07 -2.16 7.21
C VAL A 128 17.51 -1.79 7.53
N THR A 129 18.37 -1.79 6.54
CA THR A 129 19.79 -1.49 6.70
C THR A 129 19.99 -0.12 7.38
N ARG A 130 20.62 -0.13 8.55
CA ARG A 130 20.95 1.05 9.37
C ARG A 130 19.76 1.97 9.69
N GLY A 131 18.51 1.59 9.37
CA GLY A 131 17.35 2.47 9.49
C GLY A 131 17.40 3.69 8.56
N GLU A 132 18.18 3.64 7.49
CA GLU A 132 18.33 4.73 6.53
C GLU A 132 17.18 4.75 5.52
N PRO A 133 16.59 5.92 5.21
CA PRO A 133 15.46 6.04 4.29
C PRO A 133 15.71 5.46 2.90
N CYS A 134 16.92 5.57 2.38
CA CYS A 134 17.27 5.00 1.06
C CYS A 134 17.19 3.46 1.01
N PHE A 135 16.98 2.80 2.16
CA PHE A 135 16.80 1.35 2.27
C PHE A 135 15.45 0.93 2.86
N PHE A 136 14.49 1.84 2.96
CA PHE A 136 13.16 1.53 3.47
C PHE A 136 12.39 0.57 2.56
N GLU A 137 11.54 -0.23 3.16
CA GLU A 137 10.68 -1.21 2.51
C GLU A 137 9.75 -0.60 1.44
N ARG A 138 9.25 0.61 1.67
CA ARG A 138 8.39 1.32 0.72
C ARG A 138 9.06 1.59 -0.64
N ASN A 139 10.40 1.67 -0.67
CA ASN A 139 11.14 1.96 -1.89
C ASN A 139 10.98 0.89 -2.96
N ALA A 140 10.67 -0.34 -2.56
CA ALA A 140 10.49 -1.44 -3.51
C ALA A 140 9.06 -1.55 -4.07
N ILE A 141 8.17 -0.58 -3.78
CA ILE A 141 6.81 -0.52 -4.37
C ILE A 141 6.46 0.88 -4.90
N ASP A 142 7.40 1.80 -5.02
CA ASP A 142 7.14 3.17 -5.43
C ASP A 142 7.15 3.40 -6.95
N GLY A 143 7.54 2.38 -7.72
CA GLY A 143 7.54 2.39 -9.17
C GLY A 143 8.80 3.02 -9.79
N VAL A 144 9.88 3.18 -9.02
CA VAL A 144 11.19 3.58 -9.52
C VAL A 144 11.99 2.33 -9.87
N LEU A 145 12.34 2.17 -11.15
CA LEU A 145 13.02 0.96 -11.66
C LEU A 145 14.53 1.10 -11.79
N GLU A 146 15.10 2.28 -11.47
CA GLU A 146 16.53 2.51 -11.61
C GLU A 146 17.30 1.72 -10.53
N ASN A 147 18.06 0.73 -10.95
CA ASN A 147 18.68 -0.26 -10.06
C ASN A 147 20.20 -0.46 -10.26
N LYS A 148 20.84 0.37 -11.11
CA LYS A 148 22.28 0.26 -11.41
C LYS A 148 23.14 1.06 -10.45
N GLY A 149 22.66 1.31 -9.25
CA GLY A 149 23.33 2.02 -8.17
C GLY A 149 22.65 1.77 -6.84
N HIS A 150 23.14 2.41 -5.77
CA HIS A 150 22.49 2.38 -4.47
C HIS A 150 22.64 3.74 -3.76
N GLY A 151 21.69 4.07 -2.91
CA GLY A 151 21.69 5.31 -2.15
C GLY A 151 20.41 6.11 -2.27
N ASN A 152 20.53 7.42 -2.49
CA ASN A 152 19.38 8.31 -2.64
C ASN A 152 18.67 8.08 -3.98
N PHE A 153 17.50 8.69 -4.15
CA PHE A 153 16.76 8.73 -5.41
C PHE A 153 17.69 9.04 -6.60
N PRO A 154 17.59 8.33 -7.71
CA PRO A 154 16.64 7.25 -8.02
C PRO A 154 17.14 5.83 -7.67
N TYR A 155 18.24 5.68 -6.93
CA TYR A 155 18.90 4.41 -6.62
C TYR A 155 18.55 3.86 -5.23
N HIS A 156 17.46 4.33 -4.65
CA HIS A 156 16.94 3.78 -3.41
C HIS A 156 16.29 2.40 -3.63
N SER A 157 16.26 1.59 -2.58
CA SER A 157 15.80 0.21 -2.65
C SER A 157 15.38 -0.26 -1.25
N TRP A 158 14.76 -1.40 -1.11
CA TRP A 158 14.77 -2.09 0.17
C TRP A 158 16.06 -2.89 0.30
N ALA A 159 16.76 -2.75 1.44
CA ALA A 159 17.95 -3.53 1.75
C ALA A 159 17.92 -3.96 3.21
N GLY A 160 17.96 -5.26 3.44
CA GLY A 160 17.90 -5.89 4.76
C GLY A 160 19.26 -6.11 5.43
N GLY A 161 20.37 -5.65 4.84
CA GLY A 161 21.71 -5.92 5.36
C GLY A 161 22.16 -7.37 5.14
N ALA A 162 23.24 -7.76 5.80
CA ALA A 162 23.79 -9.12 5.72
C ALA A 162 23.13 -10.02 6.78
N ARG A 163 21.89 -10.44 6.53
CA ARG A 163 21.07 -11.30 7.42
C ARG A 163 20.57 -12.50 6.64
N ASP A 164 20.26 -13.57 7.34
CA ASP A 164 19.74 -14.84 6.83
C ASP A 164 18.26 -15.08 7.19
N ASP A 165 17.64 -14.13 7.90
CA ASP A 165 16.25 -14.18 8.36
C ASP A 165 15.41 -13.04 7.78
N LEU A 166 15.76 -12.54 6.59
CA LEU A 166 15.06 -11.42 5.98
C LEU A 166 13.66 -11.81 5.53
N GLU A 167 12.72 -10.95 5.85
CA GLU A 167 11.34 -11.05 5.40
C GLU A 167 10.89 -9.69 4.87
N TYR A 168 10.31 -9.69 3.68
CA TYR A 168 9.70 -8.53 3.05
C TYR A 168 8.24 -8.82 2.70
N TYR A 169 7.37 -7.89 2.97
CA TYR A 169 5.92 -8.09 2.85
C TYR A 169 5.29 -7.00 1.98
N VAL A 170 4.35 -7.40 1.14
CA VAL A 170 3.38 -6.50 0.51
C VAL A 170 1.98 -6.90 0.98
N ASP A 171 1.33 -5.99 1.70
CA ASP A 171 -0.03 -6.14 2.19
C ASP A 171 -0.98 -5.33 1.29
N PHE A 172 -2.02 -5.97 0.78
CA PHE A 172 -3.01 -5.33 -0.08
C PHE A 172 -4.24 -4.80 0.67
N GLY A 173 -4.34 -5.08 1.97
CA GLY A 173 -5.44 -4.65 2.85
C GLY A 173 -6.77 -5.36 2.61
N THR A 174 -6.87 -6.17 1.57
CA THR A 174 -8.01 -7.02 1.23
C THR A 174 -7.58 -8.13 0.27
N GLU A 175 -8.48 -9.05 -0.04
CA GLU A 175 -8.21 -10.14 -0.98
C GLU A 175 -8.00 -9.62 -2.40
N VAL A 176 -6.98 -10.13 -3.10
CA VAL A 176 -6.62 -9.82 -4.47
C VAL A 176 -6.39 -11.11 -5.26
N GLU A 177 -6.58 -11.07 -6.56
CA GLU A 177 -6.13 -12.12 -7.48
C GLU A 177 -4.78 -11.70 -8.06
N VAL A 178 -3.79 -12.60 -7.99
CA VAL A 178 -2.43 -12.37 -8.48
C VAL A 178 -2.07 -13.42 -9.54
N GLU A 179 -1.49 -12.95 -10.63
CA GLU A 179 -1.09 -13.80 -11.77
C GLU A 179 0.42 -13.84 -11.96
N LYS A 180 1.11 -12.74 -11.64
CA LYS A 180 2.54 -12.60 -11.89
C LYS A 180 3.20 -11.63 -10.93
N LEU A 181 4.44 -11.94 -10.54
CA LEU A 181 5.33 -10.99 -9.87
C LEU A 181 6.53 -10.70 -10.77
N VAL A 182 7.05 -9.46 -10.69
CA VAL A 182 8.31 -9.08 -11.36
C VAL A 182 9.23 -8.46 -10.33
N PHE A 183 10.43 -9.01 -10.20
CA PHE A 183 11.43 -8.53 -9.26
C PHE A 183 12.56 -7.80 -9.98
N TYR A 184 12.87 -6.60 -9.54
CA TYR A 184 14.02 -5.82 -9.97
C TYR A 184 15.03 -5.80 -8.84
N LEU A 185 16.02 -6.68 -8.91
CA LEU A 185 17.11 -6.72 -7.94
C LEU A 185 18.08 -5.57 -8.20
N ARG A 186 18.74 -5.08 -7.15
CA ARG A 186 19.81 -4.09 -7.33
C ARG A 186 20.94 -4.69 -8.18
N ALA A 187 21.46 -3.93 -9.13
CA ALA A 187 22.37 -4.41 -10.17
C ALA A 187 23.64 -3.57 -10.30
N ASP A 188 24.15 -3.01 -9.22
CA ASP A 188 25.43 -2.29 -9.17
C ASP A 188 26.63 -3.22 -8.94
N PHE A 189 26.58 -4.39 -9.58
CA PHE A 189 27.65 -5.37 -9.55
C PHE A 189 28.97 -4.80 -10.08
N PRO A 190 30.14 -5.16 -9.47
CA PRO A 190 30.36 -6.22 -8.49
C PRO A 190 30.35 -5.76 -7.02
N HIS A 191 29.91 -4.56 -6.71
CA HIS A 191 29.95 -4.03 -5.33
C HIS A 191 28.98 -4.72 -4.40
N ASP A 192 27.85 -5.18 -4.94
CA ASP A 192 26.82 -5.85 -4.19
C ASP A 192 26.54 -7.25 -4.72
N THR A 193 25.88 -8.03 -3.89
CA THR A 193 25.42 -9.38 -4.21
C THR A 193 23.92 -9.35 -4.51
N TYR A 194 23.41 -10.45 -5.03
CA TYR A 194 21.98 -10.64 -5.27
C TYR A 194 21.52 -11.97 -4.70
N TRP A 195 20.22 -12.09 -4.43
CA TRP A 195 19.63 -13.36 -4.03
C TRP A 195 19.52 -14.30 -5.24
N LYS A 196 20.05 -15.50 -5.12
CA LYS A 196 19.92 -16.53 -6.16
C LYS A 196 18.54 -17.14 -6.19
N ASN A 197 17.89 -17.18 -5.05
CA ASN A 197 16.50 -17.62 -4.91
C ASN A 197 15.82 -16.88 -3.76
N ILE A 198 14.51 -16.82 -3.83
CA ILE A 198 13.63 -16.24 -2.79
C ILE A 198 12.44 -17.17 -2.65
N ASP A 199 12.07 -17.52 -1.43
CA ASP A 199 10.81 -18.18 -1.13
C ASP A 199 9.71 -17.15 -0.99
N ILE A 200 8.69 -17.27 -1.80
CA ILE A 200 7.50 -16.39 -1.80
C ILE A 200 6.38 -17.15 -1.10
N GLU A 201 6.05 -16.74 0.12
CA GLU A 201 4.92 -17.29 0.88
C GLU A 201 3.67 -16.43 0.63
N PHE A 202 2.59 -17.07 0.30
CA PHE A 202 1.29 -16.42 0.14
C PHE A 202 0.43 -16.54 1.40
N SER A 203 -0.58 -15.70 1.53
CA SER A 203 -1.47 -15.68 2.72
C SER A 203 -2.28 -16.97 2.91
N ASP A 204 -2.39 -17.82 1.90
CA ASP A 204 -2.98 -19.16 1.97
C ASP A 204 -1.99 -20.24 2.44
N GLY A 205 -0.72 -19.87 2.67
CA GLY A 205 0.35 -20.76 3.12
C GLY A 205 1.08 -21.50 2.02
N GLU A 206 0.75 -21.27 0.74
CA GLU A 206 1.55 -21.82 -0.36
C GLU A 206 2.88 -21.08 -0.47
N ILE A 207 3.95 -21.84 -0.76
CA ILE A 207 5.30 -21.30 -0.95
C ILE A 207 5.75 -21.61 -2.38
N VAL A 208 6.24 -20.61 -3.08
CA VAL A 208 6.85 -20.72 -4.40
C VAL A 208 8.29 -20.24 -4.33
N THR A 209 9.26 -21.10 -4.63
CA THR A 209 10.67 -20.71 -4.73
C THR A 209 10.94 -20.13 -6.11
N ALA A 210 11.30 -18.87 -6.17
CA ALA A 210 11.73 -18.16 -7.38
C ALA A 210 13.27 -18.16 -7.46
N ASN A 211 13.82 -18.41 -8.65
CA ASN A 211 15.25 -18.36 -8.92
C ASN A 211 15.59 -17.12 -9.74
N PHE A 212 16.69 -16.49 -9.42
CA PHE A 212 17.11 -15.22 -10.00
C PHE A 212 18.53 -15.27 -10.56
N GLU A 213 18.76 -14.41 -11.53
CA GLU A 213 20.07 -14.13 -12.11
C GLU A 213 20.57 -12.75 -11.70
N GLY A 214 21.88 -12.51 -11.78
CA GLY A 214 22.49 -11.21 -11.51
C GLY A 214 22.35 -10.27 -12.72
N VAL A 215 21.11 -9.84 -13.01
CA VAL A 215 20.79 -8.93 -14.12
C VAL A 215 19.99 -7.74 -13.62
N ALA A 216 20.02 -6.64 -14.38
CA ALA A 216 19.29 -5.41 -14.06
C ALA A 216 17.81 -5.48 -14.47
N ASP A 217 17.49 -6.34 -15.43
CA ASP A 217 16.14 -6.45 -15.97
C ASP A 217 15.18 -7.09 -14.97
N GLY A 218 13.90 -6.78 -15.10
CA GLY A 218 12.85 -7.40 -14.31
C GLY A 218 12.75 -8.90 -14.57
N GLN A 219 12.69 -9.68 -13.49
CA GLN A 219 12.64 -11.12 -13.53
C GLN A 219 11.25 -11.60 -13.12
N GLU A 220 10.58 -12.31 -14.03
CA GLU A 220 9.17 -12.68 -13.86
C GLU A 220 9.03 -14.02 -13.13
N VAL A 221 8.06 -14.05 -12.22
CA VAL A 221 7.54 -15.26 -11.56
C VAL A 221 6.07 -15.38 -11.92
N VAL A 222 5.75 -16.26 -12.86
CA VAL A 222 4.38 -16.51 -13.30
C VAL A 222 3.72 -17.49 -12.34
N LEU A 223 2.54 -17.13 -11.87
CA LEU A 223 1.74 -17.93 -10.95
C LEU A 223 0.53 -18.51 -11.70
N LYS A 224 -0.03 -19.60 -11.17
CA LYS A 224 -1.44 -19.88 -11.45
C LYS A 224 -2.26 -18.83 -10.73
N GLU A 225 -3.33 -18.33 -11.38
CA GLU A 225 -4.25 -17.36 -10.76
C GLU A 225 -4.54 -17.70 -9.30
N LYS A 226 -4.25 -16.77 -8.41
CA LYS A 226 -4.22 -17.02 -6.98
C LYS A 226 -4.86 -15.88 -6.20
N LYS A 227 -5.72 -16.23 -5.26
CA LYS A 227 -6.35 -15.28 -4.33
C LYS A 227 -5.54 -15.17 -3.05
N ILE A 228 -5.07 -13.97 -2.77
CA ILE A 228 -4.24 -13.70 -1.60
C ILE A 228 -4.60 -12.33 -0.98
N THR A 229 -4.24 -12.14 0.28
CA THR A 229 -4.34 -10.83 0.93
C THR A 229 -2.97 -10.19 1.08
N ARG A 230 -1.91 -11.00 1.07
CA ARG A 230 -0.53 -10.57 1.28
C ARG A 230 0.44 -11.55 0.63
N THR A 231 1.56 -11.03 0.15
CA THR A 231 2.75 -11.83 -0.18
C THR A 231 3.84 -11.59 0.87
N THR A 232 4.58 -12.63 1.20
CA THR A 232 5.78 -12.56 2.04
C THR A 232 6.92 -13.16 1.25
N SER A 233 8.00 -12.40 1.07
CA SER A 233 9.22 -12.92 0.46
C SER A 233 10.24 -13.20 1.57
N ARG A 234 10.68 -14.46 1.69
CA ARG A 234 11.72 -14.88 2.62
C ARG A 234 12.97 -15.27 1.87
N GLU A 235 14.13 -14.90 2.39
CA GLU A 235 15.39 -15.33 1.84
C GLU A 235 15.64 -16.81 2.19
N ALA A 236 15.76 -17.66 1.17
CA ALA A 236 16.29 -19.02 1.35
C ALA A 236 17.81 -18.97 1.27
N LEU A 237 18.44 -18.79 2.43
CA LEU A 237 19.87 -18.97 2.67
C LEU A 237 20.84 -18.58 1.54
N SER A 238 21.45 -17.41 1.62
CA SER A 238 22.82 -17.27 1.17
C SER A 238 23.64 -16.43 2.15
N MET A 239 24.80 -16.91 2.46
CA MET A 239 25.73 -16.28 3.38
C MET A 239 25.96 -14.81 3.06
N LEU A 240 25.78 -13.93 4.08
CA LEU A 240 26.32 -12.56 4.15
C LEU A 240 26.18 -11.76 2.85
N SER A 241 24.96 -11.61 2.34
CA SER A 241 24.75 -10.81 1.13
C SER A 241 24.14 -9.45 1.47
N TRP A 242 24.67 -8.40 0.88
CA TRP A 242 24.08 -7.07 0.90
C TRP A 242 23.06 -6.90 -0.25
N ALA A 243 22.38 -7.97 -0.61
CA ALA A 243 21.38 -7.95 -1.66
C ALA A 243 20.26 -6.96 -1.33
N ALA A 244 19.69 -6.38 -2.38
CA ALA A 244 18.61 -5.41 -2.25
C ALA A 244 17.58 -5.57 -3.36
N LEU A 245 16.34 -5.17 -3.04
CA LEU A 245 15.20 -5.16 -3.94
C LEU A 245 14.91 -3.71 -4.33
N SER A 246 15.14 -3.36 -5.59
CA SER A 246 14.84 -2.03 -6.09
C SER A 246 13.35 -1.87 -6.35
N GLN A 247 12.69 -2.92 -6.91
CA GLN A 247 11.24 -2.90 -7.12
C GLN A 247 10.68 -4.30 -7.13
N ILE A 248 9.47 -4.46 -6.60
CA ILE A 248 8.59 -5.60 -6.85
C ILE A 248 7.30 -5.10 -7.48
N GLU A 249 6.93 -5.66 -8.62
CA GLU A 249 5.63 -5.44 -9.22
C GLU A 249 4.78 -6.70 -9.05
N VAL A 250 3.54 -6.52 -8.63
CA VAL A 250 2.57 -7.60 -8.47
C VAL A 250 1.43 -7.34 -9.45
N TYR A 251 1.34 -8.13 -10.49
CA TYR A 251 0.28 -8.04 -11.49
C TYR A 251 -0.90 -8.89 -11.10
N GLY A 252 -2.04 -8.26 -11.10
CA GLY A 252 -3.30 -8.85 -10.69
C GLY A 252 -4.38 -7.79 -10.51
N ARG A 253 -5.43 -8.13 -9.77
CA ARG A 253 -6.57 -7.25 -9.54
C ARG A 253 -7.12 -7.37 -8.13
N TYR A 254 -7.70 -6.30 -7.65
CA TYR A 254 -8.55 -6.34 -6.46
C TYR A 254 -9.86 -7.05 -6.78
N ILE A 255 -10.36 -7.86 -5.85
CA ILE A 255 -11.60 -8.59 -6.04
C ILE A 255 -12.77 -7.65 -5.72
N LYS A 256 -13.67 -7.46 -6.69
CA LYS A 256 -14.93 -6.75 -6.45
C LYS A 256 -15.87 -7.69 -5.70
N GLU A 257 -16.05 -7.42 -4.41
CA GLU A 257 -16.96 -8.22 -3.58
C GLU A 257 -18.41 -8.14 -4.12
N ASP A 258 -19.01 -9.28 -4.34
CA ASP A 258 -20.42 -9.38 -4.59
C ASP A 258 -21.19 -9.29 -3.25
N LEU A 259 -21.45 -8.06 -2.85
CA LEU A 259 -22.10 -7.75 -1.59
C LEU A 259 -23.52 -8.33 -1.48
N SER A 260 -24.14 -8.75 -2.59
CA SER A 260 -25.46 -9.38 -2.60
C SER A 260 -25.46 -10.78 -1.98
N LYS A 261 -24.29 -11.42 -1.87
CA LYS A 261 -24.10 -12.77 -1.31
C LYS A 261 -23.67 -12.80 0.16
N ILE A 262 -23.53 -11.64 0.80
CA ILE A 262 -23.11 -11.58 2.21
C ILE A 262 -24.34 -11.73 3.10
N GLU A 263 -24.53 -12.90 3.69
CA GLU A 263 -25.46 -13.10 4.77
C GLU A 263 -24.77 -12.74 6.10
N ILE A 264 -25.26 -11.70 6.75
CA ILE A 264 -24.80 -11.36 8.12
C ILE A 264 -25.74 -12.01 9.11
N ARG A 265 -25.18 -12.84 9.97
CA ARG A 265 -25.90 -13.50 11.04
C ARG A 265 -25.58 -12.79 12.36
N SER A 266 -26.62 -12.32 13.06
CA SER A 266 -26.47 -11.76 14.41
C SER A 266 -25.96 -12.82 15.39
N ALA A 267 -24.91 -12.51 16.15
CA ALA A 267 -24.29 -13.44 17.09
C ALA A 267 -24.89 -13.43 18.49
N SER A 268 -25.79 -12.49 18.79
CA SER A 268 -26.35 -12.31 20.15
C SER A 268 -27.29 -13.44 20.59
N ASN A 269 -27.84 -14.21 19.66
CA ASN A 269 -28.56 -15.44 19.99
C ASN A 269 -28.55 -16.38 18.77
N PRO A 270 -27.92 -17.56 18.84
CA PRO A 270 -27.93 -18.53 17.74
C PRO A 270 -29.33 -18.99 17.30
N LYS A 271 -30.35 -18.72 18.11
CA LYS A 271 -31.75 -19.06 17.78
C LYS A 271 -32.51 -17.93 17.10
N ASP A 272 -32.04 -16.67 17.19
CA ASP A 272 -32.67 -15.48 16.58
C ASP A 272 -31.83 -14.91 15.44
N VAL A 273 -31.39 -15.79 14.56
CA VAL A 273 -30.59 -15.37 13.39
C VAL A 273 -31.45 -14.52 12.48
N LYS A 274 -31.33 -13.20 12.57
CA LYS A 274 -31.83 -12.28 11.57
C LYS A 274 -30.83 -12.17 10.45
N ASN A 275 -31.23 -12.59 9.26
CA ASN A 275 -30.47 -12.32 8.04
C ASN A 275 -30.63 -10.84 7.69
N TYR A 276 -29.54 -10.10 7.69
CA TYR A 276 -29.49 -8.73 7.18
C TYR A 276 -28.90 -8.74 5.79
N THR A 277 -29.58 -8.10 4.85
CA THR A 277 -28.98 -7.79 3.56
C THR A 277 -28.05 -6.62 3.73
N THR A 278 -27.11 -6.47 2.81
CA THR A 278 -26.18 -5.35 2.72
C THR A 278 -26.86 -3.99 2.77
N GLU A 279 -27.99 -3.86 2.05
CA GLU A 279 -28.78 -2.63 2.02
C GLU A 279 -29.36 -2.29 3.38
N ARG A 280 -29.94 -3.26 4.05
CA ARG A 280 -30.54 -3.08 5.37
C ARG A 280 -29.52 -2.68 6.44
N LEU A 281 -28.31 -3.18 6.37
CA LEU A 281 -27.22 -2.74 7.27
C LEU A 281 -26.80 -1.31 6.99
N ARG A 282 -26.74 -0.88 5.73
CA ARG A 282 -26.46 0.50 5.37
C ARG A 282 -27.53 1.45 5.89
N GLU A 283 -28.79 1.07 5.77
CA GLU A 283 -29.94 1.88 6.18
C GLU A 283 -30.09 1.94 7.72
N GLU A 284 -30.02 0.79 8.41
CA GLU A 284 -30.26 0.73 9.86
C GLU A 284 -29.06 1.21 10.69
N PHE A 285 -27.83 0.99 10.22
CA PHE A 285 -26.61 1.26 11.01
C PHE A 285 -25.69 2.29 10.40
N HIS A 286 -26.04 2.93 9.28
CA HIS A 286 -25.18 3.87 8.54
C HIS A 286 -23.80 3.31 8.23
N ILE A 287 -23.68 1.99 8.09
CA ILE A 287 -22.41 1.32 7.82
C ILE A 287 -22.09 1.49 6.34
N ALA A 288 -21.03 2.25 6.09
CA ALA A 288 -20.62 2.61 4.74
C ALA A 288 -19.98 1.48 3.95
N LYS A 289 -19.46 0.43 4.63
CA LYS A 289 -18.77 -0.70 3.99
C LYS A 289 -19.17 -2.03 4.62
N LEU A 290 -19.35 -3.02 3.77
CA LEU A 290 -19.52 -4.40 4.15
C LEU A 290 -18.26 -5.19 3.87
N PHE A 291 -18.02 -6.13 4.72
CA PHE A 291 -16.75 -6.71 5.03
C PHE A 291 -16.61 -8.12 4.47
N THR A 292 -15.38 -8.56 4.20
CA THR A 292 -15.04 -9.96 3.98
C THR A 292 -15.37 -10.81 5.22
N LYS A 293 -15.41 -12.13 5.08
CA LYS A 293 -15.67 -13.07 6.21
C LYS A 293 -14.78 -12.79 7.42
N ASP A 294 -13.55 -12.37 7.21
CA ASP A 294 -12.58 -12.11 8.29
C ASP A 294 -12.82 -10.79 9.01
N ASN A 295 -13.43 -9.82 8.34
CA ASN A 295 -13.82 -8.53 8.91
C ASN A 295 -15.17 -8.58 9.66
N ILE A 296 -16.00 -9.60 9.46
CA ILE A 296 -17.28 -9.77 10.16
C ILE A 296 -17.08 -9.78 11.66
N ARG A 297 -16.01 -10.38 12.19
CA ARG A 297 -15.70 -10.37 13.62
C ARG A 297 -15.52 -8.96 14.20
N MET A 298 -14.95 -8.03 13.44
CA MET A 298 -14.80 -6.64 13.88
C MET A 298 -16.12 -5.87 13.87
N VAL A 299 -17.01 -6.16 12.92
CA VAL A 299 -18.35 -5.56 12.89
C VAL A 299 -19.17 -5.99 14.10
N TYR A 300 -19.12 -7.25 14.46
CA TYR A 300 -19.82 -7.73 15.65
C TYR A 300 -19.35 -7.02 16.93
N SER A 301 -18.06 -6.82 17.11
CA SER A 301 -17.54 -6.09 18.27
C SER A 301 -17.94 -4.61 18.29
N HIS A 302 -18.21 -4.03 17.14
CA HIS A 302 -18.67 -2.63 17.02
C HIS A 302 -20.18 -2.48 17.19
N ILE A 303 -20.95 -3.42 16.64
CA ILE A 303 -22.41 -3.45 16.79
C ILE A 303 -22.80 -3.75 18.24
N ASP A 304 -22.14 -4.69 18.90
CA ASP A 304 -22.38 -4.98 20.32
C ASP A 304 -22.09 -3.74 21.20
N ARG A 305 -21.13 -2.90 20.86
CA ARG A 305 -20.89 -1.63 21.56
C ARG A 305 -21.93 -0.55 21.30
N ILE A 306 -22.55 -0.56 20.12
CA ILE A 306 -23.62 0.41 19.76
C ILE A 306 -24.97 -0.01 20.37
N ILE A 307 -25.20 -1.30 20.53
CA ILE A 307 -26.45 -1.84 21.09
C ILE A 307 -26.45 -1.85 22.63
N THR A 308 -25.26 -1.84 23.26
CA THR A 308 -25.10 -1.83 24.71
C THR A 308 -24.84 -0.44 25.32
N ALA A 309 -24.81 0.60 24.52
CA ALA A 309 -24.74 2.00 24.92
C ALA A 309 -26.07 2.73 24.68
#